data_e1c1eb91b8f2a5cec151f0e6d8b3cd8c
#
_entry.id   e1c1eb91b8f2a5cec151f0e6d8b3cd8c
#
_cell.length_a   1.000
_cell.length_b   1.000
_cell.length_c   1.000
_cell.angle_alpha   90.00
_cell.angle_beta   90.00
_cell.angle_gamma   90.00
#
_symmetry.space_group_name_H-M   'P 1'
#
loop_
_entity.id
_entity.type
_entity.pdbx_description
1 polymer ?
#
loop_
_entity_poly.entity_id
_entity_poly.type
_entity_poly.pdbx_seq_one_letter_code
_entity_poly.pdbx_strand_id
1 'polypeptide(L)'
;RMNSNHAVATVIDAWRKGVRGFDLEKAYEAARKGIEEKTLIPWSAAPSGWLDEFYKEHGYIPALKPGEKETVADVSPWEKRQPVAVTLGTAYDEWCLSQIAAELGKKEDAEYFLARSYNYRNLFNPETRFFHPKDKDGKFIEGVDYRYSGGLGARDYYDENNGYIYRWDVQHNIGDLVSLIGGNEVFTAALDSMFDTPLGKSKYEFFSRFPDHTGNVGQFSMANEPCLHIPYLYNYANKPWMTQKKIRALLEEWFRNDLMGMPGDEDGGGMSAFIVFSQLGFYPVTPGLPIYVIGSPVFERAKIQLSDDKTFEVYCHNYSPKHKYIQSVKLDGVEWDKSWFSHEELMKGNKLEVTMGAYPNKEWASQDQSVPPSFEMRK
;
A
#
# COMPACT_ATOMS: atom_id res chain seq x y z
N ARG A 1 -13.91 -11.50 4.18
CA ARG A 1 -12.48 -11.16 4.06
C ARG A 1 -11.93 -11.80 2.79
N MET A 2 -11.16 -11.07 2.03
CA MET A 2 -10.39 -11.62 0.91
C MET A 2 -9.11 -12.27 1.46
N ASN A 3 -8.01 -11.55 1.47
CA ASN A 3 -6.71 -12.03 1.95
C ASN A 3 -6.30 -11.47 3.32
N SER A 4 -7.13 -10.63 3.95
CA SER A 4 -6.84 -9.95 5.23
C SER A 4 -8.10 -9.30 5.81
N ASN A 5 -7.98 -8.55 6.90
CA ASN A 5 -9.09 -7.87 7.59
C ASN A 5 -8.88 -6.35 7.66
N HIS A 6 -8.61 -5.70 6.53
CA HIS A 6 -8.26 -4.28 6.44
C HIS A 6 -9.32 -3.29 6.97
N ALA A 7 -10.49 -3.76 7.42
CA ALA A 7 -11.41 -2.94 8.20
C ALA A 7 -10.73 -2.30 9.43
N VAL A 8 -9.74 -2.97 10.01
CA VAL A 8 -8.95 -2.44 11.13
C VAL A 8 -8.15 -1.19 10.74
N ALA A 9 -7.63 -1.14 9.51
CA ALA A 9 -6.93 0.04 8.98
C ALA A 9 -7.89 1.24 8.87
N THR A 10 -9.11 1.03 8.39
CA THR A 10 -10.15 2.06 8.34
C THR A 10 -10.49 2.60 9.73
N VAL A 11 -10.59 1.72 10.73
CA VAL A 11 -10.90 2.11 12.12
C VAL A 11 -9.83 3.03 12.69
N ILE A 12 -8.56 2.63 12.62
CA ILE A 12 -7.48 3.46 13.18
C ILE A 12 -7.25 4.74 12.40
N ASP A 13 -7.39 4.72 11.08
CA ASP A 13 -7.28 5.90 10.25
C ASP A 13 -8.37 6.92 10.57
N ALA A 14 -9.62 6.48 10.63
CA ALA A 14 -10.76 7.32 11.01
C ALA A 14 -10.57 7.92 12.42
N TRP A 15 -10.16 7.11 13.39
CA TRP A 15 -9.90 7.57 14.74
C TRP A 15 -8.82 8.66 14.80
N ARG A 16 -7.69 8.45 14.16
CA ARG A 16 -6.58 9.41 14.13
C ARG A 16 -6.89 10.69 13.36
N LYS A 17 -7.84 10.59 12.43
CA LYS A 17 -8.37 11.75 11.67
C LYS A 17 -9.56 12.44 12.34
N GLY A 18 -9.87 12.12 13.59
CA GLY A 18 -10.85 12.84 14.39
C GLY A 18 -12.29 12.35 14.29
N VAL A 19 -12.56 11.27 13.57
CA VAL A 19 -13.89 10.64 13.53
C VAL A 19 -14.14 9.92 14.86
N ARG A 20 -15.18 10.33 15.59
CA ARG A 20 -15.48 9.86 16.96
C ARG A 20 -16.90 9.27 17.10
N GLY A 21 -17.60 9.04 16.00
CA GLY A 21 -18.97 8.53 15.99
C GLY A 21 -19.12 7.03 16.25
N PHE A 22 -18.06 6.35 16.71
CA PHE A 22 -18.07 4.92 16.99
C PHE A 22 -17.30 4.58 18.27
N ASP A 23 -17.59 3.39 18.82
CA ASP A 23 -16.95 2.86 20.03
C ASP A 23 -15.65 2.14 19.65
N LEU A 24 -14.51 2.77 19.96
CA LEU A 24 -13.18 2.25 19.61
C LEU A 24 -12.86 0.93 20.34
N GLU A 25 -13.34 0.75 21.60
CA GLU A 25 -13.13 -0.47 22.35
C GLU A 25 -13.80 -1.67 21.68
N LYS A 26 -15.09 -1.50 21.28
CA LYS A 26 -15.81 -2.54 20.53
C LYS A 26 -15.21 -2.83 19.18
N ALA A 27 -14.73 -1.81 18.48
CA ALA A 27 -14.05 -1.98 17.20
C ALA A 27 -12.74 -2.77 17.38
N TYR A 28 -11.99 -2.48 18.46
CA TYR A 28 -10.79 -3.22 18.84
C TYR A 28 -11.10 -4.70 19.13
N GLU A 29 -12.10 -4.98 19.98
CA GLU A 29 -12.50 -6.35 20.30
C GLU A 29 -12.90 -7.14 19.04
N ALA A 30 -13.67 -6.52 18.15
CA ALA A 30 -14.10 -7.16 16.90
C ALA A 30 -12.92 -7.46 15.97
N ALA A 31 -11.99 -6.51 15.83
CA ALA A 31 -10.80 -6.67 15.02
C ALA A 31 -9.87 -7.77 15.58
N ARG A 32 -9.64 -7.75 16.88
CA ARG A 32 -8.84 -8.77 17.58
C ARG A 32 -9.42 -10.18 17.39
N LYS A 33 -10.70 -10.37 17.64
CA LYS A 33 -11.39 -11.64 17.41
C LYS A 33 -11.30 -12.09 15.94
N GLY A 34 -11.35 -11.15 15.01
CA GLY A 34 -11.19 -11.43 13.59
C GLY A 34 -9.82 -12.02 13.25
N ILE A 35 -8.77 -11.68 13.98
CA ILE A 35 -7.41 -12.18 13.76
C ILE A 35 -7.09 -13.40 14.60
N GLU A 36 -7.56 -13.45 15.85
CA GLU A 36 -7.17 -14.51 16.80
C GLU A 36 -8.14 -15.70 16.85
N GLU A 37 -9.45 -15.48 16.67
CA GLU A 37 -10.48 -16.51 16.85
C GLU A 37 -11.07 -17.01 15.52
N LYS A 38 -10.87 -16.28 14.44
CA LYS A 38 -11.33 -16.63 13.09
C LYS A 38 -10.15 -16.98 12.20
N THR A 39 -10.41 -17.88 11.26
CA THR A 39 -9.38 -18.24 10.30
C THR A 39 -8.94 -17.05 9.45
N LEU A 40 -7.66 -17.00 9.12
CA LEU A 40 -7.06 -16.03 8.19
C LEU A 40 -7.27 -16.43 6.72
N ILE A 41 -7.76 -17.65 6.47
CA ILE A 41 -7.97 -18.17 5.13
C ILE A 41 -8.95 -17.27 4.34
N PRO A 42 -8.64 -16.95 3.08
CA PRO A 42 -9.50 -16.13 2.23
C PRO A 42 -10.92 -16.71 2.08
N TRP A 43 -11.90 -15.81 2.09
CA TRP A 43 -13.32 -16.13 1.86
C TRP A 43 -13.93 -17.16 2.83
N SER A 44 -13.30 -17.38 3.96
CA SER A 44 -13.81 -18.25 5.04
C SER A 44 -14.24 -17.45 6.27
N ALA A 45 -15.27 -17.95 6.95
CA ALA A 45 -15.74 -17.45 8.24
C ALA A 45 -15.55 -18.51 9.35
N ALA A 46 -14.81 -19.57 9.07
CA ALA A 46 -14.54 -20.66 10.01
C ALA A 46 -13.82 -20.14 11.30
N PRO A 47 -13.90 -20.87 12.39
CA PRO A 47 -13.00 -20.65 13.52
C PRO A 47 -11.55 -20.83 13.14
N SER A 48 -10.64 -20.27 13.94
CA SER A 48 -9.19 -20.50 13.83
C SER A 48 -8.88 -22.01 13.78
N GLY A 49 -8.03 -22.41 12.86
CA GLY A 49 -7.64 -23.79 12.62
C GLY A 49 -6.13 -23.99 12.52
N TRP A 50 -5.70 -25.12 11.95
CA TRP A 50 -4.28 -25.48 11.89
C TRP A 50 -3.40 -24.42 11.19
N LEU A 51 -3.86 -23.81 10.09
CA LEU A 51 -3.10 -22.79 9.38
C LEU A 51 -2.90 -21.53 10.23
N ASP A 52 -3.90 -21.19 11.03
CA ASP A 52 -3.87 -20.01 11.90
C ASP A 52 -2.95 -20.24 13.10
N GLU A 53 -2.98 -21.45 13.69
CA GLU A 53 -2.04 -21.83 14.74
C GLU A 53 -0.59 -21.87 14.22
N PHE A 54 -0.39 -22.37 12.99
CA PHE A 54 0.92 -22.35 12.35
C PHE A 54 1.40 -20.88 12.14
N TYR A 55 0.51 -19.98 11.70
CA TYR A 55 0.84 -18.56 11.59
C TYR A 55 1.22 -17.94 12.93
N LYS A 56 0.50 -18.27 14.01
CA LYS A 56 0.83 -17.77 15.35
C LYS A 56 2.21 -18.23 15.83
N GLU A 57 2.59 -19.46 15.52
CA GLU A 57 3.86 -20.04 15.94
C GLU A 57 5.05 -19.60 15.06
N HIS A 58 4.87 -19.56 13.74
CA HIS A 58 5.95 -19.38 12.79
C HIS A 58 5.94 -18.02 12.08
N GLY A 59 4.87 -17.23 12.18
CA GLY A 59 4.76 -15.90 11.61
C GLY A 59 4.51 -15.87 10.09
N TYR A 60 4.04 -16.97 9.48
CA TYR A 60 3.62 -17.00 8.08
C TYR A 60 2.63 -18.14 7.83
N ILE A 61 1.83 -18.01 6.78
CA ILE A 61 0.97 -19.11 6.30
C ILE A 61 1.82 -20.03 5.41
N PRO A 62 1.84 -21.35 5.66
CA PRO A 62 2.66 -22.28 4.88
C PRO A 62 2.05 -22.54 3.51
N ALA A 63 2.88 -22.45 2.46
CA ALA A 63 2.53 -22.79 1.10
C ALA A 63 2.56 -24.30 0.88
N LEU A 64 1.77 -24.77 -0.09
CA LEU A 64 1.89 -26.11 -0.66
C LEU A 64 2.97 -26.12 -1.74
N LYS A 65 3.70 -27.22 -1.85
CA LYS A 65 4.60 -27.49 -2.97
C LYS A 65 3.80 -27.75 -4.25
N PRO A 66 4.37 -27.50 -5.43
CA PRO A 66 3.71 -27.85 -6.68
C PRO A 66 3.28 -29.32 -6.70
N GLY A 67 1.99 -29.57 -6.95
CA GLY A 67 1.39 -30.92 -6.97
C GLY A 67 0.99 -31.48 -5.60
N GLU A 68 1.31 -30.82 -4.50
CA GLU A 68 0.84 -31.18 -3.16
C GLU A 68 -0.67 -30.89 -3.03
N LYS A 69 -1.39 -31.81 -2.43
CA LYS A 69 -2.85 -31.68 -2.25
C LYS A 69 -3.19 -30.90 -0.99
N GLU A 70 -4.19 -30.03 -1.11
CA GLU A 70 -4.77 -29.36 0.05
C GLU A 70 -5.47 -30.37 0.96
N THR A 71 -5.22 -30.27 2.26
CA THR A 71 -5.78 -31.13 3.30
C THR A 71 -6.64 -30.38 4.31
N VAL A 72 -6.62 -29.04 4.28
CA VAL A 72 -7.42 -28.21 5.17
C VAL A 72 -8.77 -27.97 4.51
N ALA A 73 -9.83 -28.52 5.14
CA ALA A 73 -11.17 -28.55 4.56
C ALA A 73 -11.78 -27.15 4.30
N ASP A 74 -11.39 -26.16 5.11
CA ASP A 74 -11.91 -24.79 5.02
C ASP A 74 -11.25 -23.97 3.87
N VAL A 75 -10.18 -24.48 3.26
CA VAL A 75 -9.54 -23.83 2.12
C VAL A 75 -10.37 -24.05 0.87
N SER A 76 -10.87 -22.96 0.29
CA SER A 76 -11.59 -22.98 -0.98
C SER A 76 -10.69 -23.52 -2.10
N PRO A 77 -11.17 -24.44 -2.94
CA PRO A 77 -10.41 -24.94 -4.10
C PRO A 77 -10.11 -23.83 -5.14
N TRP A 78 -10.89 -22.75 -5.15
CA TRP A 78 -10.70 -21.60 -6.05
C TRP A 78 -9.77 -20.55 -5.46
N GLU A 79 -10.01 -20.16 -4.22
CA GLU A 79 -9.26 -19.10 -3.54
C GLU A 79 -7.93 -19.59 -2.99
N LYS A 80 -7.81 -20.88 -2.68
CA LYS A 80 -6.60 -21.51 -2.14
C LYS A 80 -6.11 -20.82 -0.84
N ARG A 81 -4.87 -21.04 -0.45
CA ARG A 81 -4.30 -20.47 0.79
C ARG A 81 -3.85 -19.02 0.66
N GLN A 82 -3.40 -18.64 -0.53
CA GLN A 82 -2.80 -17.32 -0.78
C GLN A 82 -1.73 -16.94 0.28
N PRO A 83 -0.77 -17.81 0.59
CA PRO A 83 0.03 -17.71 1.82
C PRO A 83 0.86 -16.43 1.90
N VAL A 84 1.36 -15.90 0.78
CA VAL A 84 2.11 -14.65 0.76
C VAL A 84 1.16 -13.48 1.01
N ALA A 85 0.08 -13.35 0.24
CA ALA A 85 -0.87 -12.25 0.36
C ALA A 85 -1.48 -12.18 1.77
N VAL A 86 -1.91 -13.34 2.31
CA VAL A 86 -2.48 -13.42 3.67
C VAL A 86 -1.47 -13.03 4.74
N THR A 87 -0.22 -13.47 4.62
CA THR A 87 0.83 -13.12 5.59
C THR A 87 1.13 -11.62 5.59
N LEU A 88 1.28 -11.02 4.41
CA LEU A 88 1.56 -9.58 4.28
C LEU A 88 0.39 -8.74 4.79
N GLY A 89 -0.82 -9.03 4.33
CA GLY A 89 -2.02 -8.31 4.75
C GLY A 89 -2.30 -8.44 6.24
N THR A 90 -2.11 -9.64 6.83
CA THR A 90 -2.25 -9.83 8.27
C THR A 90 -1.20 -9.07 9.07
N ALA A 91 0.04 -8.99 8.60
CA ALA A 91 1.07 -8.19 9.26
C ALA A 91 0.70 -6.69 9.30
N TYR A 92 0.08 -6.17 8.24
CA TYR A 92 -0.46 -4.81 8.25
C TYR A 92 -1.66 -4.66 9.21
N ASP A 93 -2.58 -5.61 9.22
CA ASP A 93 -3.71 -5.61 10.15
C ASP A 93 -3.24 -5.65 11.61
N GLU A 94 -2.23 -6.45 11.92
CA GLU A 94 -1.62 -6.54 13.26
C GLU A 94 -0.93 -5.22 13.65
N TRP A 95 -0.27 -4.54 12.70
CA TRP A 95 0.21 -3.18 12.95
C TRP A 95 -0.95 -2.22 13.30
N CYS A 96 -2.02 -2.22 12.53
CA CYS A 96 -3.18 -1.39 12.79
C CYS A 96 -3.79 -1.69 14.16
N LEU A 97 -3.90 -2.97 14.51
CA LEU A 97 -4.43 -3.42 15.81
C LEU A 97 -3.53 -2.98 16.96
N SER A 98 -2.19 -3.03 16.79
CA SER A 98 -1.24 -2.51 17.76
C SER A 98 -1.44 -1.01 18.01
N GLN A 99 -1.74 -0.25 16.94
CA GLN A 99 -1.99 1.18 17.04
C GLN A 99 -3.31 1.49 17.79
N ILE A 100 -4.37 0.71 17.54
CA ILE A 100 -5.64 0.85 18.28
C ILE A 100 -5.43 0.49 19.75
N ALA A 101 -4.72 -0.59 20.04
CA ALA A 101 -4.40 -1.00 21.41
C ALA A 101 -3.62 0.10 22.16
N ALA A 102 -2.67 0.75 21.50
CA ALA A 102 -1.94 1.89 22.06
C ALA A 102 -2.85 3.09 22.36
N GLU A 103 -3.77 3.46 21.46
CA GLU A 103 -4.77 4.52 21.69
C GLU A 103 -5.69 4.20 22.91
N LEU A 104 -5.96 2.92 23.14
CA LEU A 104 -6.76 2.44 24.28
C LEU A 104 -5.94 2.21 25.58
N GLY A 105 -4.62 2.42 25.54
CA GLY A 105 -3.73 2.19 26.68
C GLY A 105 -3.45 0.72 27.02
N LYS A 106 -3.78 -0.22 26.10
CA LYS A 106 -3.56 -1.67 26.22
C LYS A 106 -2.11 -2.01 25.84
N LYS A 107 -1.17 -1.74 26.72
CA LYS A 107 0.27 -1.81 26.41
C LYS A 107 0.75 -3.20 25.98
N GLU A 108 0.35 -4.25 26.69
CA GLU A 108 0.75 -5.64 26.37
C GLU A 108 0.27 -6.06 24.97
N ASP A 109 -0.99 -5.77 24.67
CA ASP A 109 -1.55 -6.05 23.34
C ASP A 109 -0.87 -5.21 22.25
N ALA A 110 -0.58 -3.94 22.53
CA ALA A 110 0.12 -3.06 21.59
C ALA A 110 1.51 -3.61 21.25
N GLU A 111 2.28 -4.05 22.23
CA GLU A 111 3.60 -4.66 22.05
C GLU A 111 3.51 -6.00 21.31
N TYR A 112 2.55 -6.85 21.69
CA TYR A 112 2.32 -8.16 21.06
C TYR A 112 2.03 -8.03 19.56
N PHE A 113 1.02 -7.24 19.18
CA PHE A 113 0.66 -7.07 17.78
C PHE A 113 1.72 -6.29 16.99
N LEU A 114 2.43 -5.38 17.66
CA LEU A 114 3.54 -4.68 17.03
C LEU A 114 4.68 -5.63 16.64
N ALA A 115 5.06 -6.55 17.51
CA ALA A 115 6.07 -7.54 17.19
C ALA A 115 5.66 -8.40 15.98
N ARG A 116 4.38 -8.78 15.91
CA ARG A 116 3.82 -9.60 14.83
C ARG A 116 3.70 -8.84 13.52
N SER A 117 3.57 -7.52 13.56
CA SER A 117 3.54 -6.69 12.34
C SER A 117 4.80 -6.79 11.46
N TYR A 118 5.86 -7.40 11.97
CA TYR A 118 7.09 -7.72 11.22
C TYR A 118 7.07 -9.13 10.59
N ASN A 119 6.00 -9.88 10.71
CA ASN A 119 5.90 -11.25 10.19
C ASN A 119 6.11 -11.37 8.67
N TYR A 120 5.87 -10.30 7.90
CA TYR A 120 6.22 -10.25 6.48
C TYR A 120 7.70 -10.60 6.21
N ARG A 121 8.62 -10.30 7.14
CA ARG A 121 10.04 -10.59 7.00
C ARG A 121 10.31 -12.08 6.85
N ASN A 122 9.46 -12.95 7.42
CA ASN A 122 9.62 -14.41 7.31
C ASN A 122 9.51 -14.92 5.88
N LEU A 123 8.80 -14.18 5.02
CA LEU A 123 8.64 -14.53 3.61
C LEU A 123 9.60 -13.76 2.68
N PHE A 124 10.37 -12.81 3.18
CA PHE A 124 11.31 -12.06 2.34
C PHE A 124 12.48 -12.95 1.93
N ASN A 125 12.65 -13.15 0.62
CA ASN A 125 13.79 -13.88 0.08
C ASN A 125 14.92 -12.89 -0.31
N PRO A 126 16.06 -12.89 0.41
CA PRO A 126 17.13 -11.92 0.17
C PRO A 126 17.84 -12.12 -1.18
N GLU A 127 17.78 -13.31 -1.77
CA GLU A 127 18.42 -13.61 -3.07
C GLU A 127 17.61 -12.96 -4.21
N THR A 128 16.30 -13.11 -4.18
CA THR A 128 15.39 -12.57 -5.22
C THR A 128 14.87 -11.18 -4.89
N ARG A 129 14.87 -10.79 -3.61
CA ARG A 129 14.29 -9.55 -3.07
C ARG A 129 12.79 -9.42 -3.33
N PHE A 130 12.10 -10.56 -3.29
CA PHE A 130 10.64 -10.66 -3.33
C PHE A 130 10.13 -11.32 -2.06
N PHE A 131 8.87 -11.10 -1.73
CA PHE A 131 8.18 -11.98 -0.80
C PHE A 131 7.87 -13.28 -1.51
N HIS A 132 8.33 -14.37 -0.92
CA HIS A 132 8.39 -15.68 -1.57
C HIS A 132 7.67 -16.72 -0.69
N PRO A 133 6.84 -17.60 -1.27
CA PRO A 133 6.15 -18.62 -0.50
C PRO A 133 7.14 -19.60 0.16
N LYS A 134 6.85 -19.97 1.42
CA LYS A 134 7.57 -21.01 2.17
C LYS A 134 6.65 -22.16 2.50
N ASP A 135 7.18 -23.37 2.49
CA ASP A 135 6.48 -24.55 2.97
C ASP A 135 6.44 -24.63 4.51
N LYS A 136 5.76 -25.65 5.04
CA LYS A 136 5.67 -25.88 6.49
C LYS A 136 7.01 -26.22 7.17
N ASP A 137 8.02 -26.59 6.39
CA ASP A 137 9.37 -26.92 6.87
C ASP A 137 10.32 -25.69 6.83
N GLY A 138 9.79 -24.51 6.49
CA GLY A 138 10.52 -23.23 6.40
C GLY A 138 11.36 -23.07 5.14
N LYS A 139 11.16 -23.91 4.11
CA LYS A 139 11.89 -23.85 2.84
C LYS A 139 11.13 -23.03 1.81
N PHE A 140 11.82 -22.18 1.09
CA PHE A 140 11.25 -21.47 -0.04
C PHE A 140 10.84 -22.45 -1.14
N ILE A 141 9.67 -22.20 -1.73
CA ILE A 141 9.16 -23.00 -2.85
C ILE A 141 10.02 -22.75 -4.10
N GLU A 142 10.46 -23.80 -4.76
CA GLU A 142 11.24 -23.68 -5.99
C GLU A 142 10.38 -23.41 -7.23
N GLY A 143 10.94 -22.74 -8.23
CA GLY A 143 10.33 -22.55 -9.56
C GLY A 143 9.17 -21.53 -9.59
N VAL A 144 9.05 -20.64 -8.63
CA VAL A 144 8.01 -19.59 -8.61
C VAL A 144 8.30 -18.54 -9.68
N ASP A 145 7.41 -18.41 -10.66
CA ASP A 145 7.40 -17.26 -11.58
C ASP A 145 6.54 -16.13 -11.00
N TYR A 146 7.20 -15.08 -10.52
CA TYR A 146 6.54 -13.92 -9.90
C TYR A 146 5.52 -13.21 -10.80
N ARG A 147 5.59 -13.39 -12.12
CA ARG A 147 4.64 -12.79 -13.07
C ARG A 147 3.31 -13.55 -13.15
N TYR A 148 3.33 -14.84 -12.79
CA TYR A 148 2.19 -15.75 -13.04
C TYR A 148 1.68 -16.50 -11.81
N SER A 149 2.21 -16.22 -10.65
CA SER A 149 1.85 -16.91 -9.41
C SER A 149 0.73 -16.20 -8.63
N GLY A 150 -0.35 -15.86 -9.29
CA GLY A 150 -1.55 -15.21 -8.75
C GLY A 150 -2.65 -15.17 -9.80
N GLY A 151 -3.74 -14.44 -9.52
CA GLY A 151 -4.87 -14.29 -10.41
C GLY A 151 -5.78 -15.52 -10.51
N LEU A 152 -6.71 -15.54 -11.48
CA LEU A 152 -7.68 -16.60 -11.63
C LEU A 152 -7.04 -17.97 -11.84
N GLY A 153 -7.45 -18.94 -11.01
CA GLY A 153 -6.97 -20.32 -11.08
C GLY A 153 -5.51 -20.54 -10.67
N ALA A 154 -4.81 -19.51 -10.19
CA ALA A 154 -3.42 -19.60 -9.78
C ALA A 154 -3.12 -18.90 -8.44
N ARG A 155 -4.11 -18.80 -7.56
CA ARG A 155 -3.97 -18.18 -6.21
C ARG A 155 -3.23 -19.08 -5.22
N ASP A 156 -2.31 -19.89 -5.71
CA ASP A 156 -1.52 -20.79 -4.86
C ASP A 156 -0.66 -20.04 -3.86
N TYR A 157 -0.14 -18.84 -4.23
CA TYR A 157 0.80 -18.08 -3.42
C TYR A 157 0.38 -16.63 -3.20
N TYR A 158 -0.16 -15.96 -4.21
CA TYR A 158 -0.64 -14.58 -4.16
C TYR A 158 -2.15 -14.57 -4.43
N ASP A 159 -2.76 -13.40 -4.33
CA ASP A 159 -4.20 -13.24 -4.59
C ASP A 159 -4.47 -12.79 -6.04
N GLU A 160 -5.19 -11.70 -6.25
CA GLU A 160 -5.61 -11.17 -7.55
C GLU A 160 -4.43 -10.79 -8.44
N ASN A 161 -3.36 -10.33 -7.83
CA ASN A 161 -2.16 -9.87 -8.48
C ASN A 161 -1.00 -10.85 -8.29
N ASN A 162 0.13 -10.52 -8.89
CA ASN A 162 1.32 -11.34 -8.92
C ASN A 162 2.41 -10.87 -7.94
N GLY A 163 3.52 -11.59 -7.87
CA GLY A 163 4.61 -11.29 -6.96
C GLY A 163 5.26 -9.92 -7.18
N TYR A 164 5.19 -9.34 -8.39
CA TYR A 164 5.70 -7.99 -8.64
C TYR A 164 4.92 -6.92 -7.90
N ILE A 165 3.62 -7.10 -7.72
CA ILE A 165 2.77 -6.18 -6.97
C ILE A 165 2.89 -6.44 -5.47
N TYR A 166 2.77 -7.69 -5.03
CA TYR A 166 2.87 -8.03 -3.61
C TYR A 166 4.26 -7.76 -3.00
N ARG A 167 5.28 -7.53 -3.81
CA ARG A 167 6.59 -7.04 -3.35
C ARG A 167 6.52 -5.74 -2.56
N TRP A 168 5.48 -4.93 -2.78
CA TRP A 168 5.31 -3.60 -2.20
C TRP A 168 4.25 -3.54 -1.10
N ASP A 169 3.65 -4.67 -0.75
CA ASP A 169 2.51 -4.76 0.18
C ASP A 169 2.94 -4.74 1.66
N VAL A 170 3.71 -3.71 2.03
CA VAL A 170 4.19 -3.42 3.40
C VAL A 170 4.01 -1.93 3.67
N GLN A 171 2.79 -1.41 3.51
CA GLN A 171 2.49 0.02 3.59
C GLN A 171 2.81 0.62 4.97
N HIS A 172 2.69 -0.18 6.03
CA HIS A 172 2.94 0.27 7.40
C HIS A 172 4.42 0.47 7.73
N ASN A 173 5.33 -0.17 6.99
CA ASN A 173 6.77 -0.13 7.28
C ASN A 173 7.65 -0.05 6.02
N ILE A 174 7.44 0.99 5.23
CA ILE A 174 8.16 1.19 3.96
C ILE A 174 9.66 1.40 4.20
N GLY A 175 10.06 2.06 5.29
CA GLY A 175 11.48 2.24 5.63
C GLY A 175 12.21 0.92 5.83
N ASP A 176 11.56 -0.06 6.48
CA ASP A 176 12.11 -1.41 6.61
C ASP A 176 12.15 -2.14 5.26
N LEU A 177 11.11 -1.99 4.44
CA LEU A 177 11.09 -2.57 3.10
C LEU A 177 12.23 -2.02 2.22
N VAL A 178 12.52 -0.71 2.29
CA VAL A 178 13.68 -0.09 1.64
C VAL A 178 14.97 -0.78 2.09
N SER A 179 15.12 -1.00 3.40
CA SER A 179 16.29 -1.65 3.98
C SER A 179 16.42 -3.11 3.53
N LEU A 180 15.33 -3.88 3.56
CA LEU A 180 15.30 -5.28 3.13
C LEU A 180 15.68 -5.45 1.65
N ILE A 181 15.18 -4.56 0.79
CA ILE A 181 15.47 -4.59 -0.66
C ILE A 181 16.92 -4.21 -0.96
N GLY A 182 17.59 -3.46 -0.05
CA GLY A 182 19.01 -3.13 -0.18
C GLY A 182 19.31 -1.63 -0.28
N GLY A 183 18.44 -0.79 0.29
CA GLY A 183 18.60 0.67 0.36
C GLY A 183 18.00 1.41 -0.83
N ASN A 184 18.03 2.74 -0.76
CA ASN A 184 17.31 3.65 -1.65
C ASN A 184 17.54 3.41 -3.15
N GLU A 185 18.80 3.21 -3.55
CA GLU A 185 19.13 3.02 -4.97
C GLU A 185 18.62 1.69 -5.51
N VAL A 186 18.76 0.60 -4.74
CA VAL A 186 18.28 -0.73 -5.14
C VAL A 186 16.76 -0.77 -5.13
N PHE A 187 16.14 -0.13 -4.15
CA PHE A 187 14.69 -0.01 -4.03
C PHE A 187 14.09 0.74 -5.23
N THR A 188 14.65 1.89 -5.58
CA THR A 188 14.16 2.67 -6.73
C THR A 188 14.42 1.96 -8.06
N ALA A 189 15.54 1.27 -8.23
CA ALA A 189 15.78 0.44 -9.40
C ALA A 189 14.78 -0.72 -9.51
N ALA A 190 14.38 -1.30 -8.39
CA ALA A 190 13.37 -2.35 -8.36
C ALA A 190 11.96 -1.82 -8.71
N LEU A 191 11.60 -0.60 -8.27
CA LEU A 191 10.38 0.09 -8.70
C LEU A 191 10.40 0.35 -10.21
N ASP A 192 11.48 0.91 -10.74
CA ASP A 192 11.62 1.15 -12.19
C ASP A 192 11.51 -0.16 -12.98
N SER A 193 12.19 -1.22 -12.52
CA SER A 193 12.11 -2.56 -13.14
C SER A 193 10.68 -3.08 -13.21
N MET A 194 9.85 -2.86 -12.20
CA MET A 194 8.42 -3.26 -12.25
C MET A 194 7.68 -2.54 -13.39
N PHE A 195 7.88 -1.23 -13.56
CA PHE A 195 7.25 -0.46 -14.63
C PHE A 195 7.77 -0.81 -16.02
N ASP A 196 8.98 -1.38 -16.12
CA ASP A 196 9.64 -1.70 -17.39
C ASP A 196 9.57 -3.20 -17.74
N THR A 197 9.30 -4.09 -16.78
CA THR A 197 9.25 -5.54 -17.02
C THR A 197 8.02 -5.92 -17.85
N PRO A 198 8.20 -6.53 -19.01
CA PRO A 198 7.08 -6.92 -19.88
C PRO A 198 6.24 -8.02 -19.23
N LEU A 199 4.99 -8.13 -19.65
CA LEU A 199 4.03 -9.12 -19.15
C LEU A 199 4.52 -10.58 -19.33
N GLY A 200 5.43 -10.82 -20.27
CA GLY A 200 6.07 -12.10 -20.50
C GLY A 200 5.25 -13.08 -21.37
N LYS A 201 3.99 -12.75 -21.63
CA LYS A 201 3.07 -13.45 -22.55
C LYS A 201 2.31 -12.45 -23.39
N SER A 202 1.49 -12.94 -24.33
CA SER A 202 0.55 -12.09 -25.05
C SER A 202 -0.44 -11.43 -24.06
N LYS A 203 -0.92 -10.24 -24.39
CA LYS A 203 -1.94 -9.56 -23.57
C LYS A 203 -3.16 -10.46 -23.33
N TYR A 204 -3.56 -11.21 -24.33
CA TYR A 204 -4.71 -12.12 -24.22
C TYR A 204 -4.49 -13.21 -23.17
N GLU A 205 -3.33 -13.88 -23.20
CA GLU A 205 -2.98 -14.91 -22.21
C GLU A 205 -2.82 -14.32 -20.80
N PHE A 206 -2.24 -13.13 -20.69
CA PHE A 206 -2.05 -12.47 -19.42
C PHE A 206 -3.41 -12.10 -18.80
N PHE A 207 -4.27 -11.39 -19.52
CA PHE A 207 -5.57 -10.95 -19.00
C PHE A 207 -6.56 -12.09 -18.79
N SER A 208 -6.39 -13.24 -19.45
CA SER A 208 -7.20 -14.43 -19.13
C SER A 208 -6.93 -14.97 -17.73
N ARG A 209 -5.75 -14.69 -17.17
CA ARG A 209 -5.38 -15.04 -15.80
C ARG A 209 -5.56 -13.88 -14.81
N PHE A 210 -5.30 -12.67 -15.23
CA PHE A 210 -5.36 -11.47 -14.42
C PHE A 210 -6.34 -10.45 -15.00
N PRO A 211 -7.66 -10.71 -14.94
CA PRO A 211 -8.66 -9.80 -15.51
C PRO A 211 -8.65 -8.43 -14.84
N ASP A 212 -8.35 -8.40 -13.54
CA ASP A 212 -8.29 -7.16 -12.74
C ASP A 212 -6.96 -6.41 -12.92
N HIS A 213 -5.94 -7.08 -13.47
CA HIS A 213 -4.61 -6.49 -13.72
C HIS A 213 -4.57 -5.74 -15.06
N THR A 214 -5.46 -4.78 -15.24
CA THR A 214 -5.54 -3.91 -16.43
C THR A 214 -4.89 -2.55 -16.16
N GLY A 215 -4.85 -1.66 -17.14
CA GLY A 215 -4.12 -0.40 -16.99
C GLY A 215 -2.60 -0.62 -16.81
N ASN A 216 -2.02 -1.54 -17.58
CA ASN A 216 -0.64 -1.98 -17.38
C ASN A 216 0.39 -0.95 -17.82
N VAL A 217 1.40 -0.75 -16.96
CA VAL A 217 2.69 -0.18 -17.31
C VAL A 217 3.77 -1.17 -16.82
N GLY A 218 4.27 -2.00 -17.72
CA GLY A 218 5.04 -3.17 -17.35
C GLY A 218 4.21 -4.14 -16.50
N GLN A 219 4.72 -4.52 -15.33
CA GLN A 219 4.03 -5.35 -14.35
C GLN A 219 3.13 -4.54 -13.39
N PHE A 220 3.19 -3.21 -13.41
CA PHE A 220 2.29 -2.36 -12.64
C PHE A 220 0.89 -2.35 -13.26
N SER A 221 -0.15 -2.36 -12.42
CA SER A 221 -1.55 -2.24 -12.82
C SER A 221 -2.19 -0.99 -12.22
N MET A 222 -2.63 -0.04 -13.06
CA MET A 222 -3.36 1.13 -12.54
C MET A 222 -4.78 0.78 -12.07
N ALA A 223 -5.32 -0.33 -12.54
CA ALA A 223 -6.71 -0.71 -12.36
C ALA A 223 -7.00 -1.58 -11.13
N ASN A 224 -6.01 -1.81 -10.27
CA ASN A 224 -6.17 -2.71 -9.12
C ASN A 224 -5.63 -2.06 -7.83
N GLU A 225 -6.40 -2.15 -6.75
CA GLU A 225 -6.21 -1.41 -5.49
C GLU A 225 -4.84 -1.64 -4.82
N PRO A 226 -4.28 -2.87 -4.79
CA PRO A 226 -2.94 -3.10 -4.23
C PRO A 226 -1.84 -2.27 -4.89
N CYS A 227 -2.11 -1.68 -6.06
CA CYS A 227 -1.14 -0.88 -6.80
C CYS A 227 -1.16 0.61 -6.47
N LEU A 228 -2.24 1.13 -5.88
CA LEU A 228 -2.49 2.58 -5.77
C LEU A 228 -1.43 3.35 -5.00
N HIS A 229 -0.81 2.76 -3.99
CA HIS A 229 0.24 3.38 -3.18
C HIS A 229 1.63 3.34 -3.85
N ILE A 230 1.87 2.37 -4.76
CA ILE A 230 3.20 2.07 -5.30
C ILE A 230 3.89 3.27 -5.98
N PRO A 231 3.22 4.08 -6.81
CA PRO A 231 3.85 5.23 -7.45
C PRO A 231 4.38 6.29 -6.48
N TYR A 232 3.89 6.29 -5.22
CA TYR A 232 4.32 7.20 -4.17
C TYR A 232 5.54 6.71 -3.38
N LEU A 233 5.97 5.46 -3.57
CA LEU A 233 7.06 4.86 -2.81
C LEU A 233 8.43 5.50 -3.08
N TYR A 234 8.61 6.16 -4.21
CA TYR A 234 9.84 6.90 -4.49
C TYR A 234 10.12 8.03 -3.49
N ASN A 235 9.06 8.58 -2.85
CA ASN A 235 9.22 9.59 -1.79
C ASN A 235 9.96 9.03 -0.57
N TYR A 236 9.79 7.72 -0.27
CA TYR A 236 10.45 7.05 0.84
C TYR A 236 11.92 6.69 0.56
N ALA A 237 12.34 6.84 -0.69
CA ALA A 237 13.70 6.57 -1.14
C ALA A 237 14.38 7.84 -1.72
N ASN A 238 14.07 9.02 -1.17
CA ASN A 238 14.71 10.30 -1.47
C ASN A 238 14.56 10.77 -2.94
N LYS A 239 13.57 10.24 -3.69
CA LYS A 239 13.36 10.58 -5.10
C LYS A 239 11.92 11.06 -5.40
N PRO A 240 11.39 12.09 -4.70
CA PRO A 240 10.01 12.54 -4.88
C PRO A 240 9.71 13.00 -6.33
N TRP A 241 10.71 13.47 -7.06
CA TRP A 241 10.56 13.83 -8.47
C TRP A 241 10.18 12.64 -9.36
N MET A 242 10.52 11.40 -8.97
CA MET A 242 10.06 10.18 -9.66
C MET A 242 8.58 9.90 -9.43
N THR A 243 8.09 10.08 -8.20
CA THR A 243 6.65 10.04 -7.90
C THR A 243 5.91 11.04 -8.78
N GLN A 244 6.37 12.29 -8.85
CA GLN A 244 5.73 13.34 -9.67
C GLN A 244 5.66 12.94 -11.14
N LYS A 245 6.74 12.36 -11.68
CA LYS A 245 6.79 11.84 -13.04
C LYS A 245 5.78 10.71 -13.27
N LYS A 246 5.78 9.72 -12.38
CA LYS A 246 4.93 8.51 -12.52
C LYS A 246 3.45 8.85 -12.37
N ILE A 247 3.07 9.59 -11.33
CA ILE A 247 1.67 9.98 -11.09
C ILE A 247 1.10 10.78 -12.27
N ARG A 248 1.83 11.79 -12.77
CA ARG A 248 1.35 12.56 -13.93
C ARG A 248 1.20 11.70 -15.17
N ALA A 249 2.14 10.78 -15.43
CA ALA A 249 2.03 9.85 -16.56
C ALA A 249 0.82 8.92 -16.41
N LEU A 250 0.59 8.33 -15.23
CA LEU A 250 -0.53 7.44 -14.99
C LEU A 250 -1.88 8.14 -15.11
N LEU A 251 -2.00 9.36 -14.56
CA LEU A 251 -3.22 10.16 -14.68
C LEU A 251 -3.53 10.53 -16.14
N GLU A 252 -2.52 10.90 -16.93
CA GLU A 252 -2.67 11.26 -18.34
C GLU A 252 -3.01 10.05 -19.22
N GLU A 253 -2.48 8.87 -18.91
CA GLU A 253 -2.66 7.66 -19.74
C GLU A 253 -3.98 6.95 -19.45
N TRP A 254 -4.38 6.83 -18.19
CA TRP A 254 -5.43 5.92 -17.78
C TRP A 254 -6.76 6.58 -17.37
N PHE A 255 -6.75 7.88 -17.06
CA PHE A 255 -7.96 8.55 -16.60
C PHE A 255 -8.43 9.61 -17.59
N ARG A 256 -9.71 9.54 -17.96
CA ARG A 256 -10.34 10.45 -18.93
C ARG A 256 -11.70 10.92 -18.44
N ASN A 257 -12.14 12.08 -18.92
CA ASN A 257 -13.48 12.59 -18.64
C ASN A 257 -14.50 12.04 -19.65
N ASP A 258 -14.72 10.72 -19.62
CA ASP A 258 -15.74 10.02 -20.42
C ASP A 258 -16.25 8.77 -19.69
N LEU A 259 -17.26 8.08 -20.26
CA LEU A 259 -17.86 6.90 -19.65
C LEU A 259 -16.88 5.72 -19.44
N MET A 260 -15.81 5.66 -20.19
CA MET A 260 -14.75 4.65 -20.10
C MET A 260 -13.48 5.24 -19.50
N GLY A 261 -13.60 6.33 -18.76
CA GLY A 261 -12.50 7.14 -18.28
C GLY A 261 -11.78 6.63 -17.06
N MET A 262 -12.23 5.50 -16.46
CA MET A 262 -11.58 4.86 -15.33
C MET A 262 -11.12 3.46 -15.71
N PRO A 263 -9.85 3.09 -15.46
CA PRO A 263 -9.37 1.75 -15.75
C PRO A 263 -9.89 0.74 -14.71
N GLY A 264 -10.26 -0.46 -15.15
CA GLY A 264 -10.71 -1.55 -14.29
C GLY A 264 -12.00 -1.27 -13.53
N ASP A 265 -12.13 -1.87 -12.37
CA ASP A 265 -13.25 -1.69 -11.47
C ASP A 265 -13.01 -0.51 -10.52
N GLU A 266 -14.08 0.17 -10.14
CA GLU A 266 -14.01 1.32 -9.22
C GLU A 266 -13.81 0.88 -7.76
N ASP A 267 -14.33 -0.28 -7.44
CA ASP A 267 -14.16 -1.04 -6.20
C ASP A 267 -14.43 -0.23 -4.90
N GLY A 268 -15.66 0.24 -4.80
CA GLY A 268 -16.16 0.85 -3.56
C GLY A 268 -15.51 2.18 -3.18
N GLY A 269 -14.96 2.91 -4.14
CA GLY A 269 -14.38 4.24 -3.93
C GLY A 269 -12.85 4.29 -4.04
N GLY A 270 -12.16 3.16 -4.20
CA GLY A 270 -10.70 3.09 -4.24
C GLY A 270 -10.11 3.91 -5.39
N MET A 271 -10.58 3.66 -6.59
CA MET A 271 -10.12 4.37 -7.80
C MET A 271 -10.54 5.84 -7.84
N SER A 272 -11.77 6.15 -7.44
CA SER A 272 -12.24 7.53 -7.32
C SER A 272 -11.45 8.32 -6.29
N ALA A 273 -11.14 7.74 -5.14
CA ALA A 273 -10.30 8.37 -4.14
C ALA A 273 -8.88 8.59 -4.65
N PHE A 274 -8.29 7.60 -5.33
CA PHE A 274 -6.96 7.73 -5.91
C PHE A 274 -6.86 8.91 -6.87
N ILE A 275 -7.79 9.03 -7.83
CA ILE A 275 -7.76 10.12 -8.83
C ILE A 275 -7.93 11.48 -8.15
N VAL A 276 -8.87 11.61 -7.21
CA VAL A 276 -9.12 12.89 -6.50
C VAL A 276 -7.88 13.32 -5.71
N PHE A 277 -7.33 12.45 -4.87
CA PHE A 277 -6.13 12.76 -4.10
C PHE A 277 -4.93 13.06 -5.00
N SER A 278 -4.69 12.24 -6.02
CA SER A 278 -3.56 12.41 -6.92
C SER A 278 -3.66 13.71 -7.73
N GLN A 279 -4.87 14.11 -8.14
CA GLN A 279 -5.10 15.40 -8.82
C GLN A 279 -4.93 16.60 -7.89
N LEU A 280 -5.28 16.46 -6.60
CA LEU A 280 -5.00 17.45 -5.57
C LEU A 280 -3.49 17.58 -5.28
N GLY A 281 -2.70 16.57 -5.63
CA GLY A 281 -1.25 16.55 -5.50
C GLY A 281 -0.72 15.89 -4.23
N PHE A 282 -1.49 15.04 -3.55
CA PHE A 282 -1.04 14.27 -2.40
C PHE A 282 -1.87 12.98 -2.24
N TYR A 283 -1.38 12.01 -1.47
CA TYR A 283 -2.04 10.72 -1.28
C TYR A 283 -1.76 10.10 0.11
N PRO A 284 -2.76 9.49 0.79
CA PRO A 284 -2.58 8.78 2.06
C PRO A 284 -2.04 7.36 1.81
N VAL A 285 -0.72 7.21 1.68
CA VAL A 285 -0.06 5.94 1.34
C VAL A 285 -0.30 4.85 2.38
N THR A 286 -0.36 5.22 3.66
CA THR A 286 -0.50 4.29 4.77
C THR A 286 -1.73 4.65 5.60
N PRO A 287 -2.93 4.11 5.32
CA PRO A 287 -4.07 4.26 6.22
C PRO A 287 -3.71 3.85 7.66
N GLY A 288 -4.09 4.69 8.62
CA GLY A 288 -3.66 4.57 10.02
C GLY A 288 -2.49 5.49 10.42
N LEU A 289 -1.67 5.95 9.47
CA LEU A 289 -0.79 7.10 9.67
C LEU A 289 -1.48 8.36 9.15
N PRO A 290 -1.74 9.37 10.00
CA PRO A 290 -2.47 10.57 9.60
C PRO A 290 -1.55 11.56 8.85
N ILE A 291 -1.00 11.12 7.72
CA ILE A 291 -0.11 11.90 6.84
C ILE A 291 -0.54 11.77 5.38
N TYR A 292 -0.09 12.71 4.57
CA TYR A 292 -0.26 12.72 3.13
C TYR A 292 1.08 12.89 2.44
N VAL A 293 1.38 12.01 1.49
CA VAL A 293 2.61 12.05 0.69
C VAL A 293 2.38 12.96 -0.51
N ILE A 294 3.29 13.91 -0.74
CA ILE A 294 3.16 14.90 -1.82
C ILE A 294 3.53 14.26 -3.16
N GLY A 295 2.62 14.43 -4.13
CA GLY A 295 2.76 13.99 -5.51
C GLY A 295 2.96 15.19 -6.45
N SER A 296 2.09 15.33 -7.47
CA SER A 296 2.15 16.44 -8.45
C SER A 296 0.74 16.93 -8.77
N PRO A 297 0.31 18.07 -8.23
CA PRO A 297 -1.03 18.62 -8.47
C PRO A 297 -1.26 18.92 -9.96
N VAL A 298 -2.52 18.75 -10.40
CA VAL A 298 -2.94 18.96 -11.79
C VAL A 298 -3.79 20.22 -12.02
N PHE A 299 -4.03 20.99 -10.97
CA PHE A 299 -4.79 22.23 -11.01
C PHE A 299 -3.95 23.40 -10.56
N GLU A 300 -4.19 24.59 -11.12
CA GLU A 300 -3.59 25.82 -10.62
C GLU A 300 -4.02 26.10 -9.18
N ARG A 301 -5.26 25.79 -8.87
CA ARG A 301 -5.83 26.01 -7.54
C ARG A 301 -6.87 24.97 -7.20
N ALA A 302 -6.78 24.40 -6.00
CA ALA A 302 -7.78 23.54 -5.43
C ALA A 302 -8.11 23.98 -4.01
N LYS A 303 -9.37 23.88 -3.60
CA LYS A 303 -9.84 24.20 -2.26
C LYS A 303 -10.62 23.05 -1.68
N ILE A 304 -10.30 22.68 -0.46
CA ILE A 304 -11.00 21.67 0.32
C ILE A 304 -11.68 22.38 1.48
N GLN A 305 -13.00 22.41 1.47
CA GLN A 305 -13.78 22.94 2.59
C GLN A 305 -13.73 21.95 3.75
N LEU A 306 -13.21 22.37 4.89
CA LEU A 306 -13.05 21.54 6.08
C LEU A 306 -14.19 21.77 7.08
N SER A 307 -14.59 23.03 7.22
CA SER A 307 -15.76 23.49 8.01
C SER A 307 -16.23 24.81 7.42
N ASP A 308 -17.28 25.40 7.98
CA ASP A 308 -17.87 26.64 7.46
C ASP A 308 -16.85 27.80 7.37
N ASP A 309 -15.88 27.82 8.27
CA ASP A 309 -14.85 28.87 8.40
C ASP A 309 -13.44 28.42 8.00
N LYS A 310 -13.22 27.14 7.66
CA LYS A 310 -11.88 26.61 7.38
C LYS A 310 -11.80 25.98 6.00
N THR A 311 -10.75 26.35 5.28
CA THR A 311 -10.45 25.81 3.95
C THR A 311 -8.96 25.47 3.87
N PHE A 312 -8.61 24.27 3.41
CA PHE A 312 -7.27 23.95 2.99
C PHE A 312 -7.14 24.24 1.49
N GLU A 313 -6.10 24.97 1.12
CA GLU A 313 -5.89 25.38 -0.28
C GLU A 313 -4.58 24.81 -0.81
N VAL A 314 -4.61 24.20 -1.98
CA VAL A 314 -3.43 23.91 -2.81
C VAL A 314 -3.36 24.93 -3.92
N TYR A 315 -2.24 25.64 -4.00
CA TYR A 315 -2.00 26.66 -5.02
C TYR A 315 -0.68 26.43 -5.74
N CYS A 316 -0.74 26.35 -7.07
CA CYS A 316 0.41 26.07 -7.91
C CYS A 316 0.90 27.33 -8.62
N HIS A 317 2.04 27.85 -8.16
CA HIS A 317 2.77 28.89 -8.89
C HIS A 317 3.38 28.31 -10.17
N ASN A 318 3.46 29.14 -11.21
CA ASN A 318 4.00 28.74 -12.51
C ASN A 318 3.28 27.50 -13.09
N TYR A 319 1.96 27.41 -12.85
CA TYR A 319 1.15 26.31 -13.35
C TYR A 319 1.18 26.22 -14.89
N SER A 320 1.36 25.02 -15.38
CA SER A 320 1.20 24.65 -16.79
C SER A 320 0.93 23.14 -16.86
N PRO A 321 0.13 22.65 -17.81
CA PRO A 321 -0.05 21.21 -18.01
C PRO A 321 1.28 20.45 -18.23
N LYS A 322 2.31 21.13 -18.77
CA LYS A 322 3.65 20.57 -18.98
C LYS A 322 4.55 20.61 -17.75
N HIS A 323 4.20 21.42 -16.74
CA HIS A 323 4.98 21.54 -15.51
C HIS A 323 4.52 20.50 -14.50
N LYS A 324 5.21 19.37 -14.47
CA LYS A 324 4.88 18.26 -13.58
C LYS A 324 5.80 18.12 -12.35
N TYR A 325 6.90 18.89 -12.32
CA TYR A 325 7.90 18.76 -11.28
C TYR A 325 7.86 19.92 -10.29
N ILE A 326 7.87 19.58 -9.01
CA ILE A 326 7.95 20.53 -7.92
C ILE A 326 9.35 21.14 -7.87
N GLN A 327 9.43 22.47 -7.80
CA GLN A 327 10.67 23.23 -7.61
C GLN A 327 10.85 23.63 -6.15
N SER A 328 9.77 24.05 -5.48
CA SER A 328 9.73 24.37 -4.06
C SER A 328 8.31 24.26 -3.53
N VAL A 329 8.18 24.10 -2.22
CA VAL A 329 6.90 24.06 -1.51
C VAL A 329 6.95 25.00 -0.33
N LYS A 330 5.83 25.68 -0.04
CA LYS A 330 5.58 26.37 1.22
C LYS A 330 4.31 25.86 1.85
N LEU A 331 4.33 25.69 3.15
CA LEU A 331 3.14 25.42 3.94
C LEU A 331 2.91 26.64 4.85
N ASP A 332 1.80 27.34 4.66
CA ASP A 332 1.50 28.64 5.32
C ASP A 332 2.61 29.69 5.17
N GLY A 333 3.18 29.80 3.97
CA GLY A 333 4.24 30.76 3.69
C GLY A 333 5.63 30.37 4.20
N VAL A 334 5.76 29.27 4.95
CA VAL A 334 7.04 28.73 5.45
C VAL A 334 7.58 27.71 4.46
N GLU A 335 8.87 27.80 4.12
CA GLU A 335 9.54 26.82 3.25
C GLU A 335 9.37 25.41 3.81
N TRP A 336 8.99 24.48 2.91
CA TRP A 336 8.67 23.12 3.26
C TRP A 336 9.49 22.15 2.41
N ASP A 337 10.46 21.51 3.02
CA ASP A 337 11.40 20.59 2.37
C ASP A 337 11.10 19.11 2.65
N LYS A 338 9.88 18.82 3.15
CA LYS A 338 9.39 17.45 3.34
C LYS A 338 8.51 17.03 2.18
N SER A 339 8.64 15.80 1.75
CA SER A 339 7.79 15.21 0.71
C SER A 339 6.43 14.72 1.22
N TRP A 340 6.00 15.21 2.39
CA TRP A 340 4.76 14.86 3.07
C TRP A 340 4.32 15.97 4.03
N PHE A 341 3.06 15.92 4.48
CA PHE A 341 2.51 16.77 5.55
C PHE A 341 1.47 15.96 6.35
N SER A 342 1.17 16.41 7.57
CA SER A 342 0.25 15.71 8.47
C SER A 342 -1.22 16.11 8.23
N HIS A 343 -2.14 15.24 8.69
CA HIS A 343 -3.57 15.55 8.73
C HIS A 343 -3.87 16.74 9.65
N GLU A 344 -3.10 16.91 10.73
CA GLU A 344 -3.22 18.06 11.61
C GLU A 344 -2.94 19.37 10.87
N GLU A 345 -1.90 19.40 10.03
CA GLU A 345 -1.58 20.57 9.19
C GLU A 345 -2.69 20.86 8.19
N LEU A 346 -3.26 19.84 7.57
CA LEU A 346 -4.42 20.00 6.70
C LEU A 346 -5.59 20.62 7.45
N MET A 347 -5.92 20.09 8.64
CA MET A 347 -7.09 20.51 9.43
C MET A 347 -6.94 21.90 10.09
N LYS A 348 -5.76 22.49 10.09
CA LYS A 348 -5.56 23.93 10.46
C LYS A 348 -6.20 24.86 9.43
N GLY A 349 -6.49 24.39 8.23
CA GLY A 349 -6.96 25.22 7.13
C GLY A 349 -5.85 26.00 6.46
N ASN A 350 -4.69 25.38 6.36
CA ASN A 350 -3.45 25.95 5.84
C ASN A 350 -3.46 26.04 4.30
N LYS A 351 -2.46 26.72 3.76
CA LYS A 351 -2.21 26.84 2.33
C LYS A 351 -0.94 26.09 1.95
N LEU A 352 -1.06 25.13 1.05
CA LEU A 352 0.06 24.44 0.40
C LEU A 352 0.37 25.15 -0.92
N GLU A 353 1.45 25.90 -0.98
CA GLU A 353 1.92 26.61 -2.15
C GLU A 353 3.03 25.81 -2.83
N VAL A 354 2.82 25.46 -4.10
CA VAL A 354 3.73 24.60 -4.85
C VAL A 354 4.22 25.36 -6.08
N THR A 355 5.54 25.55 -6.20
CA THR A 355 6.12 26.10 -7.43
C THR A 355 6.43 24.96 -8.39
N MET A 356 5.82 25.01 -9.58
CA MET A 356 5.94 23.96 -10.58
C MET A 356 6.97 24.30 -11.67
N GLY A 357 7.57 23.26 -12.28
CA GLY A 357 8.51 23.41 -13.40
C GLY A 357 8.48 22.23 -14.37
N ALA A 358 9.06 22.44 -15.56
CA ALA A 358 9.11 21.45 -16.63
C ALA A 358 10.17 20.37 -16.42
N TYR A 359 11.20 20.65 -15.60
CA TYR A 359 12.33 19.75 -15.38
C TYR A 359 12.39 19.30 -13.91
N PRO A 360 12.86 18.06 -13.66
CA PRO A 360 12.93 17.54 -12.30
C PRO A 360 13.91 18.35 -11.42
N ASN A 361 13.42 18.78 -10.25
CA ASN A 361 14.29 19.24 -9.17
C ASN A 361 14.63 18.02 -8.31
N LYS A 362 15.90 17.62 -8.32
CA LYS A 362 16.39 16.44 -7.59
C LYS A 362 16.86 16.78 -6.18
N GLU A 363 16.82 18.05 -5.80
CA GLU A 363 17.28 18.53 -4.50
C GLU A 363 16.13 18.74 -3.51
N TRP A 364 14.94 19.15 -4.01
CA TRP A 364 13.78 19.33 -3.15
C TRP A 364 13.36 18.02 -2.48
N ALA A 365 13.26 18.04 -1.16
CA ALA A 365 12.82 16.92 -0.32
C ALA A 365 13.56 15.60 -0.57
N SER A 366 14.85 15.67 -0.93
CA SER A 366 15.71 14.51 -1.24
C SER A 366 16.61 14.08 -0.06
N GLN A 367 16.46 14.70 1.12
CA GLN A 367 17.23 14.37 2.32
C GLN A 367 16.50 13.33 3.18
N ASP A 368 17.24 12.56 3.99
CA ASP A 368 16.65 11.51 4.83
C ASP A 368 15.59 12.02 5.81
N GLN A 369 15.76 13.25 6.35
CA GLN A 369 14.75 13.88 7.22
C GLN A 369 13.50 14.37 6.47
N SER A 370 13.54 14.40 5.15
CA SER A 370 12.46 14.89 4.28
C SER A 370 11.50 13.78 3.83
N VAL A 371 11.88 12.51 4.01
CA VAL A 371 11.05 11.36 3.61
C VAL A 371 9.81 11.23 4.52
N PRO A 372 8.73 10.64 4.02
CA PRO A 372 7.58 10.36 4.86
C PRO A 372 7.96 9.42 6.02
N PRO A 373 7.37 9.60 7.21
CA PRO A 373 7.63 8.71 8.33
C PRO A 373 7.19 7.29 8.01
N SER A 374 7.99 6.35 8.43
CA SER A 374 7.70 4.93 8.40
C SER A 374 7.78 4.41 9.83
N PHE A 375 7.05 3.33 10.12
CA PHE A 375 7.12 2.77 11.44
C PHE A 375 8.51 2.11 11.65
N GLU A 376 9.26 2.58 12.63
CA GLU A 376 10.50 1.95 13.10
C GLU A 376 10.31 1.50 14.54
N MET A 377 10.71 0.26 14.85
CA MET A 377 10.91 -0.09 16.27
C MET A 377 12.01 0.83 16.81
N ARG A 378 11.67 1.67 17.78
CA ARG A 378 12.68 2.36 18.57
C ARG A 378 13.54 1.27 19.22
N LYS A 379 14.81 1.23 18.83
CA LYS A 379 15.81 0.39 19.45
C LYS A 379 15.97 0.72 20.91
#